data_67981922a8ddd622bf9df9c3dab0ca3c
#
_entry.id   67981922a8ddd622bf9df9c3dab0ca3c
#
_cell.length_a   1.000
_cell.length_b   1.000
_cell.length_c   1.000
_cell.angle_alpha   90.00
_cell.angle_beta   90.00
_cell.angle_gamma   90.00
#
_symmetry.space_group_name_H-M   'P 1'
#
loop_
_entity.id
_entity.type
_entity.pdbx_description
1 polymer ?
#
loop_
_entity_poly.entity_id
_entity_poly.type
_entity_poly.pdbx_seq_one_letter_code
_entity_poly.pdbx_strand_id
1 'polypeptide(L)'
;MIRKDAIKITSKLVGDAPIISANGFISRDLFEVNDKNSNFYMIGSMGLASSIGLGIALKKTKKKLYIFDGDGNIMMNLGTLVTIGSLKPKNLVHIVFDNNSHESTGGQPTNSKNIKIDNIANETNFKTFQVNTKDELEKTLKKIKNMAGPIFLLIKVSKSKRVSKRVSITPTQIKTRFMNSLQ
;
A
#
# COMPACT_ATOMS: atom_id res chain seq x y z
N MET A 1 -8.34 -5.87 13.44
CA MET A 1 -8.91 -4.67 12.74
C MET A 1 -9.32 -5.08 11.34
N ILE A 2 -10.50 -4.67 10.85
CA ILE A 2 -10.96 -4.99 9.49
C ILE A 2 -10.13 -4.21 8.46
N ARG A 3 -9.77 -4.84 7.31
CA ARG A 3 -8.94 -4.22 6.25
C ARG A 3 -9.49 -2.87 5.79
N LYS A 4 -10.79 -2.78 5.52
CA LYS A 4 -11.43 -1.55 5.05
C LYS A 4 -11.31 -0.40 6.06
N ASP A 5 -11.43 -0.69 7.36
CA ASP A 5 -11.25 0.31 8.42
C ASP A 5 -9.79 0.77 8.49
N ALA A 6 -8.84 -0.16 8.37
CA ALA A 6 -7.43 0.17 8.31
C ALA A 6 -7.10 1.08 7.13
N ILE A 7 -7.61 0.77 5.93
CA ILE A 7 -7.45 1.61 4.73
C ILE A 7 -8.06 3.00 4.94
N LYS A 8 -9.27 3.07 5.53
CA LYS A 8 -9.95 4.35 5.84
C LYS A 8 -9.12 5.23 6.78
N ILE A 9 -8.60 4.65 7.87
CA ILE A 9 -7.76 5.37 8.84
C ILE A 9 -6.49 5.84 8.16
N THR A 10 -5.80 4.94 7.46
CA THR A 10 -4.53 5.23 6.80
C THR A 10 -4.69 6.32 5.75
N SER A 11 -5.67 6.19 4.85
CA SER A 11 -5.90 7.14 3.75
C SER A 11 -6.28 8.55 4.24
N LYS A 12 -6.97 8.67 5.39
CA LYS A 12 -7.26 9.96 6.02
C LYS A 12 -6.00 10.61 6.59
N LEU A 13 -5.16 9.83 7.29
CA LEU A 13 -3.96 10.35 7.95
C LEU A 13 -2.84 10.72 6.97
N VAL A 14 -2.74 10.06 5.81
CA VAL A 14 -1.77 10.43 4.77
C VAL A 14 -2.18 11.70 4.00
N GLY A 15 -3.43 12.14 4.14
CA GLY A 15 -3.91 13.38 3.52
C GLY A 15 -3.90 13.31 1.99
N ASP A 16 -3.43 14.37 1.33
CA ASP A 16 -3.41 14.50 -0.14
C ASP A 16 -2.17 13.89 -0.81
N ALA A 17 -1.33 13.20 -0.02
CA ALA A 17 -0.18 12.52 -0.58
C ALA A 17 -0.60 11.46 -1.61
N PRO A 18 0.19 11.28 -2.70
CA PRO A 18 -0.09 10.26 -3.71
C PRO A 18 -0.10 8.84 -3.12
N ILE A 19 -1.10 8.05 -3.50
CA ILE A 19 -1.23 6.64 -3.12
C ILE A 19 -1.24 5.78 -4.37
N ILE A 20 -0.34 4.78 -4.44
CA ILE A 20 -0.41 3.68 -5.40
C ILE A 20 -1.08 2.50 -4.71
N SER A 21 -2.26 2.12 -5.16
CA SER A 21 -3.05 1.06 -4.54
C SER A 21 -3.02 -0.20 -5.39
N ALA A 22 -2.62 -1.33 -4.80
CA ALA A 22 -2.61 -2.63 -5.44
C ALA A 22 -4.03 -3.05 -5.90
N ASN A 23 -4.09 -3.92 -6.91
CA ASN A 23 -5.35 -4.43 -7.45
C ASN A 23 -6.17 -5.23 -6.40
N GLY A 24 -7.36 -5.64 -6.79
CA GLY A 24 -8.27 -6.40 -5.92
C GLY A 24 -8.98 -5.53 -4.89
N PHE A 25 -9.15 -6.04 -3.68
CA PHE A 25 -9.92 -5.34 -2.64
C PHE A 25 -9.20 -4.14 -2.04
N ILE A 26 -7.88 -4.03 -2.15
CA ILE A 26 -7.14 -2.85 -1.68
C ILE A 26 -7.61 -1.61 -2.45
N SER A 27 -7.58 -1.65 -3.80
CA SER A 27 -8.08 -0.54 -4.63
C SER A 27 -9.58 -0.29 -4.45
N ARG A 28 -10.40 -1.35 -4.34
CA ARG A 28 -11.85 -1.20 -4.17
C ARG A 28 -12.21 -0.54 -2.83
N ASP A 29 -11.58 -0.99 -1.74
CA ASP A 29 -11.80 -0.41 -0.42
C ASP A 29 -11.34 1.05 -0.36
N LEU A 30 -10.16 1.36 -0.92
CA LEU A 30 -9.66 2.74 -0.98
C LEU A 30 -10.58 3.63 -1.81
N PHE A 31 -11.05 3.16 -2.97
CA PHE A 31 -11.97 3.92 -3.83
C PHE A 31 -13.28 4.24 -3.12
N GLU A 32 -13.85 3.26 -2.38
CA GLU A 32 -15.11 3.45 -1.66
C GLU A 32 -14.98 4.38 -0.44
N VAL A 33 -13.85 4.32 0.30
CA VAL A 33 -13.73 5.06 1.57
C VAL A 33 -13.08 6.43 1.45
N ASN A 34 -12.27 6.66 0.41
CA ASN A 34 -11.53 7.92 0.24
C ASN A 34 -10.99 8.09 -1.20
N ASP A 35 -11.87 8.25 -2.18
CA ASP A 35 -11.45 8.53 -3.56
C ASP A 35 -10.86 9.94 -3.69
N LYS A 36 -9.71 10.03 -4.35
CA LYS A 36 -9.00 11.29 -4.67
C LYS A 36 -8.27 11.18 -6.00
N ASN A 37 -8.02 12.33 -6.65
CA ASN A 37 -7.24 12.38 -7.88
C ASN A 37 -5.80 11.89 -7.68
N SER A 38 -5.24 12.04 -6.47
CA SER A 38 -3.92 11.56 -6.09
C SER A 38 -3.84 10.06 -5.77
N ASN A 39 -4.93 9.31 -5.93
CA ASN A 39 -4.95 7.87 -5.82
C ASN A 39 -4.84 7.21 -7.19
N PHE A 40 -3.83 6.34 -7.36
CA PHE A 40 -3.72 5.45 -8.52
C PHE A 40 -4.24 4.07 -8.15
N TYR A 41 -5.32 3.65 -8.78
CA TYR A 41 -5.94 2.35 -8.54
C TYR A 41 -5.48 1.35 -9.59
N MET A 42 -4.73 0.33 -9.18
CA MET A 42 -4.42 -0.79 -10.06
C MET A 42 -5.66 -1.67 -10.22
N ILE A 43 -5.98 -2.02 -11.46
CA ILE A 43 -7.09 -2.92 -11.81
C ILE A 43 -6.61 -4.29 -12.27
N GLY A 44 -5.32 -4.46 -12.43
CA GLY A 44 -4.61 -5.68 -12.81
C GLY A 44 -3.14 -5.58 -12.41
N SER A 45 -2.27 -6.34 -13.06
CA SER A 45 -0.81 -6.31 -12.88
C SER A 45 -0.40 -6.55 -11.42
N MET A 46 -0.91 -7.63 -10.83
CA MET A 46 -0.60 -8.04 -9.46
C MET A 46 0.93 -8.10 -9.25
N GLY A 47 1.41 -7.54 -8.14
CA GLY A 47 2.84 -7.48 -7.79
C GLY A 47 3.56 -6.22 -8.24
N LEU A 48 2.95 -5.34 -9.05
CA LEU A 48 3.66 -4.17 -9.61
C LEU A 48 3.41 -2.84 -8.88
N ALA A 49 2.60 -2.82 -7.82
CA ALA A 49 2.32 -1.58 -7.08
C ALA A 49 3.60 -0.94 -6.51
N SER A 50 4.48 -1.75 -5.95
CA SER A 50 5.76 -1.32 -5.39
C SER A 50 6.73 -0.77 -6.45
N SER A 51 6.80 -1.41 -7.63
CA SER A 51 7.64 -0.96 -8.74
C SER A 51 7.18 0.38 -9.31
N ILE A 52 5.86 0.56 -9.51
CA ILE A 52 5.28 1.82 -9.95
C ILE A 52 5.54 2.91 -8.91
N GLY A 53 5.30 2.61 -7.63
CA GLY A 53 5.56 3.53 -6.54
C GLY A 53 7.02 3.96 -6.47
N LEU A 54 7.97 3.04 -6.64
CA LEU A 54 9.39 3.35 -6.69
C LEU A 54 9.72 4.35 -7.80
N GLY A 55 9.26 4.10 -9.03
CA GLY A 55 9.51 4.98 -10.18
C GLY A 55 9.02 6.41 -9.93
N ILE A 56 7.84 6.56 -9.32
CA ILE A 56 7.28 7.88 -8.97
C ILE A 56 8.07 8.53 -7.83
N ALA A 57 8.43 7.78 -6.78
CA ALA A 57 9.20 8.30 -5.66
C ALA A 57 10.56 8.86 -6.09
N LEU A 58 11.23 8.20 -7.02
CA LEU A 58 12.50 8.66 -7.59
C LEU A 58 12.34 9.94 -8.44
N LYS A 59 11.22 10.08 -9.15
CA LYS A 59 10.97 11.25 -9.99
C LYS A 59 10.41 12.45 -9.21
N LYS A 60 9.62 12.22 -8.17
CA LYS A 60 8.92 13.25 -7.37
C LYS A 60 9.44 13.28 -5.93
N THR A 61 10.73 13.53 -5.76
CA THR A 61 11.45 13.39 -4.48
C THR A 61 10.94 14.29 -3.34
N LYS A 62 10.29 15.41 -3.66
CA LYS A 62 9.73 16.36 -2.68
C LYS A 62 8.37 15.93 -2.11
N LYS A 63 7.64 15.03 -2.80
CA LYS A 63 6.33 14.54 -2.36
C LYS A 63 6.48 13.17 -1.68
N LYS A 64 5.96 13.00 -0.48
CA LYS A 64 5.87 11.70 0.15
C LYS A 64 4.89 10.84 -0.62
N LEU A 65 5.26 9.61 -0.94
CA LEU A 65 4.48 8.65 -1.70
C LEU A 65 4.13 7.45 -0.83
N TYR A 66 2.89 7.00 -0.92
CA TYR A 66 2.42 5.80 -0.22
C TYR A 66 2.05 4.71 -1.21
N ILE A 67 2.45 3.48 -0.90
CA ILE A 67 2.03 2.27 -1.61
C ILE A 67 1.11 1.52 -0.66
N PHE A 68 -0.14 1.25 -1.09
CA PHE A 68 -1.09 0.41 -0.39
C PHE A 68 -1.11 -0.96 -1.06
N ASP A 69 -0.60 -1.95 -0.38
CA ASP A 69 -0.36 -3.28 -0.90
C ASP A 69 -1.07 -4.35 -0.08
N GLY A 70 -1.22 -5.54 -0.62
CA GLY A 70 -1.68 -6.73 0.08
C GLY A 70 -0.57 -7.77 0.20
N ASP A 71 -0.65 -8.64 1.20
CA ASP A 71 0.30 -9.72 1.43
C ASP A 71 0.51 -10.62 0.20
N GLY A 72 -0.57 -11.04 -0.46
CA GLY A 72 -0.46 -11.82 -1.68
C GLY A 72 0.11 -11.03 -2.86
N ASN A 73 -0.13 -9.72 -2.92
CA ASN A 73 0.36 -8.88 -4.01
C ASN A 73 1.87 -8.64 -3.91
N ILE A 74 2.38 -8.28 -2.72
CA ILE A 74 3.83 -8.06 -2.52
C ILE A 74 4.63 -9.34 -2.74
N MET A 75 4.08 -10.51 -2.35
CA MET A 75 4.75 -11.79 -2.54
C MET A 75 4.92 -12.19 -4.01
N MET A 76 4.15 -11.62 -4.93
CA MET A 76 4.35 -11.82 -6.37
C MET A 76 5.65 -11.17 -6.88
N ASN A 77 6.20 -10.19 -6.15
CA ASN A 77 7.39 -9.44 -6.59
C ASN A 77 8.24 -8.96 -5.39
N LEU A 78 8.67 -9.87 -4.54
CA LEU A 78 9.52 -9.56 -3.38
C LEU A 78 10.85 -8.91 -3.78
N GLY A 79 11.36 -9.20 -4.97
CA GLY A 79 12.59 -8.60 -5.49
C GLY A 79 12.54 -7.06 -5.57
N THR A 80 11.35 -6.46 -5.67
CA THR A 80 11.22 -5.00 -5.63
C THR A 80 11.65 -4.41 -4.28
N LEU A 81 11.52 -5.14 -3.16
CA LEU A 81 12.01 -4.69 -1.86
C LEU A 81 13.53 -4.49 -1.89
N VAL A 82 14.26 -5.41 -2.53
CA VAL A 82 15.72 -5.29 -2.70
C VAL A 82 16.06 -4.02 -3.50
N THR A 83 15.36 -3.78 -4.61
CA THR A 83 15.58 -2.59 -5.45
C THR A 83 15.28 -1.29 -4.69
N ILE A 84 14.16 -1.22 -3.97
CA ILE A 84 13.80 -0.06 -3.16
C ILE A 84 14.83 0.17 -2.06
N GLY A 85 15.23 -0.89 -1.36
CA GLY A 85 16.20 -0.82 -0.27
C GLY A 85 17.61 -0.44 -0.73
N SER A 86 17.99 -0.81 -1.95
CA SER A 86 19.24 -0.38 -2.58
C SER A 86 19.21 1.11 -2.94
N LEU A 87 18.11 1.60 -3.52
CA LEU A 87 17.96 3.00 -3.96
C LEU A 87 17.60 3.97 -2.83
N LYS A 88 17.11 3.48 -1.70
CA LYS A 88 16.80 4.21 -0.45
C LYS A 88 16.00 5.51 -0.66
N PRO A 89 14.85 5.49 -1.37
CA PRO A 89 14.06 6.70 -1.59
C PRO A 89 13.50 7.23 -0.26
N LYS A 90 13.94 8.44 0.13
CA LYS A 90 13.59 9.02 1.44
C LYS A 90 12.10 9.37 1.61
N ASN A 91 11.37 9.44 0.51
CA ASN A 91 9.96 9.83 0.45
C ASN A 91 8.99 8.66 0.27
N LEU A 92 9.43 7.40 0.29
CA LEU A 92 8.58 6.24 0.03
C LEU A 92 8.13 5.55 1.33
N VAL A 93 6.83 5.27 1.43
CA VAL A 93 6.22 4.47 2.50
C VAL A 93 5.43 3.33 1.86
N HIS A 94 5.83 2.10 2.11
CA HIS A 94 5.17 0.88 1.63
C HIS A 94 4.34 0.29 2.78
N ILE A 95 3.02 0.27 2.62
CA ILE A 95 2.06 -0.22 3.62
C ILE A 95 1.43 -1.51 3.09
N VAL A 96 1.55 -2.60 3.84
CA VAL A 96 0.99 -3.90 3.49
C VAL A 96 -0.14 -4.25 4.45
N PHE A 97 -1.34 -4.45 3.90
CA PHE A 97 -2.51 -4.95 4.63
C PHE A 97 -2.55 -6.47 4.52
N ASP A 98 -2.12 -7.14 5.58
CA ASP A 98 -1.96 -8.60 5.61
C ASP A 98 -3.16 -9.27 6.29
N ASN A 99 -3.96 -10.00 5.50
CA ASN A 99 -5.08 -10.82 5.96
C ASN A 99 -4.82 -12.33 5.76
N ASN A 100 -3.61 -12.72 5.37
CA ASN A 100 -3.18 -14.09 5.04
C ASN A 100 -4.02 -14.76 3.94
N SER A 101 -4.58 -13.98 2.98
CA SER A 101 -5.50 -14.54 2.00
C SER A 101 -5.56 -13.76 0.69
N HIS A 102 -5.66 -14.49 -0.43
CA HIS A 102 -6.05 -13.96 -1.74
C HIS A 102 -7.57 -13.75 -1.80
N GLU A 103 -8.07 -12.84 -0.97
CA GLU A 103 -9.51 -12.68 -0.70
C GLU A 103 -10.34 -12.33 -1.95
N SER A 104 -9.77 -11.61 -2.91
CA SER A 104 -10.49 -11.17 -4.12
C SER A 104 -10.65 -12.25 -5.20
N THR A 105 -9.98 -13.39 -5.05
CA THR A 105 -9.92 -14.47 -6.06
C THR A 105 -10.25 -15.85 -5.48
N GLY A 106 -11.01 -15.92 -4.39
CA GLY A 106 -11.50 -17.17 -3.80
C GLY A 106 -11.05 -17.43 -2.38
N GLY A 107 -10.24 -16.54 -1.78
CA GLY A 107 -9.89 -16.63 -0.36
C GLY A 107 -8.82 -17.66 -0.04
N GLN A 108 -8.06 -18.11 -1.02
CA GLN A 108 -6.94 -19.03 -0.83
C GLN A 108 -5.91 -18.43 0.16
N PRO A 109 -5.27 -19.25 1.00
CA PRO A 109 -4.24 -18.74 1.91
C PRO A 109 -3.05 -18.22 1.11
N THR A 110 -2.47 -17.13 1.59
CA THR A 110 -1.14 -16.69 1.16
C THR A 110 -0.06 -17.33 2.03
N ASN A 111 1.20 -17.22 1.62
CA ASN A 111 2.33 -17.71 2.44
C ASN A 111 2.74 -16.74 3.56
N SER A 112 2.00 -15.66 3.79
CA SER A 112 2.34 -14.65 4.81
C SER A 112 2.30 -15.16 6.25
N LYS A 113 1.64 -16.30 6.49
CA LYS A 113 1.71 -17.00 7.78
C LYS A 113 3.06 -17.68 8.04
N ASN A 114 3.72 -18.11 6.98
CA ASN A 114 4.94 -18.92 7.04
C ASN A 114 6.22 -18.08 6.91
N ILE A 115 6.10 -16.84 6.41
CA ILE A 115 7.22 -15.93 6.22
C ILE A 115 6.96 -14.59 6.92
N LYS A 116 8.01 -13.99 7.44
CA LYS A 116 7.94 -12.66 8.05
C LYS A 116 8.32 -11.62 7.00
N ILE A 117 7.33 -11.09 6.30
CA ILE A 117 7.54 -10.12 5.20
C ILE A 117 8.22 -8.84 5.71
N ASP A 118 7.89 -8.41 6.92
CA ASP A 118 8.52 -7.27 7.61
C ASP A 118 10.01 -7.50 7.87
N ASN A 119 10.42 -8.72 8.26
CA ASN A 119 11.84 -9.04 8.42
C ASN A 119 12.57 -9.00 7.07
N ILE A 120 11.96 -9.51 5.98
CA ILE A 120 12.53 -9.41 4.64
C ILE A 120 12.73 -7.94 4.26
N ALA A 121 11.75 -7.08 4.52
CA ALA A 121 11.86 -5.66 4.27
C ALA A 121 12.97 -5.01 5.13
N ASN A 122 13.10 -5.39 6.40
CA ASN A 122 14.16 -4.91 7.29
C ASN A 122 15.56 -5.23 6.75
N GLU A 123 15.78 -6.48 6.33
CA GLU A 123 17.06 -6.92 5.75
C GLU A 123 17.39 -6.22 4.43
N THR A 124 16.38 -5.64 3.77
CA THR A 124 16.55 -4.83 2.55
C THR A 124 16.59 -3.31 2.82
N ASN A 125 17.04 -2.89 4.00
CA ASN A 125 17.24 -1.49 4.39
C ASN A 125 15.97 -0.63 4.57
N PHE A 126 14.78 -1.21 4.73
CA PHE A 126 13.62 -0.45 5.17
C PHE A 126 13.64 -0.21 6.68
N LYS A 127 13.05 0.91 7.09
CA LYS A 127 12.62 1.10 8.48
C LYS A 127 11.26 0.43 8.65
N THR A 128 11.20 -0.66 9.41
CA THR A 128 10.02 -1.53 9.49
C THR A 128 9.19 -1.28 10.75
N PHE A 129 7.88 -1.39 10.59
CA PHE A 129 6.90 -1.34 11.66
C PHE A 129 5.84 -2.42 11.42
N GLN A 130 5.36 -3.02 12.50
CA GLN A 130 4.19 -3.90 12.48
C GLN A 130 3.15 -3.40 13.47
N VAL A 131 1.86 -3.47 13.09
CA VAL A 131 0.74 -3.07 13.94
C VAL A 131 -0.43 -4.03 13.79
N ASN A 132 -1.17 -4.23 14.89
CA ASN A 132 -2.29 -5.17 14.95
C ASN A 132 -3.60 -4.47 15.37
N THR A 133 -3.51 -3.32 16.02
CA THR A 133 -4.65 -2.58 16.56
C THR A 133 -4.81 -1.22 15.90
N LYS A 134 -5.99 -0.62 16.06
CA LYS A 134 -6.28 0.72 15.56
C LYS A 134 -5.40 1.78 16.20
N ASP A 135 -5.21 1.70 17.51
CA ASP A 135 -4.44 2.69 18.28
C ASP A 135 -2.95 2.65 17.90
N GLU A 136 -2.39 1.43 17.73
CA GLU A 136 -1.02 1.27 17.22
C GLU A 136 -0.88 1.85 15.80
N LEU A 137 -1.88 1.62 14.93
CA LEU A 137 -1.88 2.15 13.58
C LEU A 137 -1.85 3.68 13.58
N GLU A 138 -2.74 4.32 14.32
CA GLU A 138 -2.82 5.78 14.39
C GLU A 138 -1.53 6.40 14.96
N LYS A 139 -0.97 5.83 16.04
CA LYS A 139 0.31 6.25 16.64
C LYS A 139 1.46 6.09 15.63
N THR A 140 1.53 4.93 14.96
CA THR A 140 2.60 4.65 13.99
C THR A 140 2.51 5.57 12.78
N LEU A 141 1.32 5.81 12.22
CA LEU A 141 1.13 6.72 11.09
C LEU A 141 1.55 8.16 11.43
N LYS A 142 1.23 8.65 12.63
CA LYS A 142 1.69 9.97 13.11
C LYS A 142 3.22 10.02 13.19
N LYS A 143 3.85 8.96 13.70
CA LYS A 143 5.32 8.84 13.81
C LYS A 143 6.00 8.87 12.45
N ILE A 144 5.52 8.05 11.50
CA ILE A 144 6.17 7.90 10.18
C ILE A 144 5.90 9.07 9.23
N LYS A 145 4.91 9.92 9.52
CA LYS A 145 4.54 11.07 8.68
C LYS A 145 5.73 11.94 8.34
N ASN A 146 6.59 12.22 9.32
CA ASN A 146 7.77 13.11 9.17
C ASN A 146 9.09 12.32 9.07
N MET A 147 9.04 10.99 9.08
CA MET A 147 10.23 10.14 9.04
C MET A 147 10.70 9.95 7.60
N ALA A 148 12.01 10.03 7.37
CA ALA A 148 12.60 9.67 6.07
C ALA A 148 12.53 8.17 5.82
N GLY A 149 12.12 7.80 4.59
CA GLY A 149 12.04 6.42 4.10
C GLY A 149 13.38 5.80 3.66
N PRO A 150 13.32 4.65 3.02
CA PRO A 150 12.11 3.88 2.78
C PRO A 150 11.52 3.29 4.07
N ILE A 151 10.20 3.36 4.20
CA ILE A 151 9.49 2.82 5.36
C ILE A 151 8.60 1.67 4.91
N PHE A 152 8.57 0.59 5.69
CA PHE A 152 7.67 -0.54 5.52
C PHE A 152 6.76 -0.65 6.74
N LEU A 153 5.45 -0.66 6.53
CA LEU A 153 4.46 -0.82 7.58
C LEU A 153 3.58 -2.03 7.30
N LEU A 154 3.72 -3.08 8.09
CA LEU A 154 2.85 -4.26 8.04
C LEU A 154 1.66 -4.07 8.98
N ILE A 155 0.45 -4.12 8.44
CA ILE A 155 -0.79 -3.99 9.19
C ILE A 155 -1.51 -5.34 9.15
N LYS A 156 -1.61 -6.03 10.29
CA LYS A 156 -2.39 -7.26 10.39
C LYS A 156 -3.88 -6.92 10.42
N VAL A 157 -4.62 -7.46 9.46
CA VAL A 157 -6.04 -7.18 9.28
C VAL A 157 -6.86 -8.46 9.13
N SER A 158 -8.17 -8.36 9.39
CA SER A 158 -9.15 -9.38 9.05
C SER A 158 -9.88 -9.04 7.74
N LYS A 159 -10.45 -10.06 7.14
CA LYS A 159 -11.32 -9.93 5.94
C LYS A 159 -12.51 -9.00 6.22
N SER A 160 -12.96 -8.27 5.21
CA SER A 160 -14.17 -7.45 5.30
C SER A 160 -15.41 -8.32 5.11
N LYS A 161 -16.42 -8.16 5.97
CA LYS A 161 -17.71 -8.88 5.81
C LYS A 161 -18.46 -8.44 4.55
N ARG A 162 -18.33 -7.16 4.16
CA ARG A 162 -18.94 -6.57 2.96
C ARG A 162 -17.89 -6.29 1.91
N VAL A 163 -18.11 -6.79 0.71
CA VAL A 163 -17.26 -6.56 -0.45
C VAL A 163 -17.52 -5.17 -1.03
N SER A 164 -16.47 -4.37 -1.17
CA SER A 164 -16.53 -3.07 -1.84
C SER A 164 -16.73 -3.24 -3.35
N LYS A 165 -17.48 -2.32 -3.95
CA LYS A 165 -17.72 -2.30 -5.41
C LYS A 165 -16.40 -2.13 -6.18
N ARG A 166 -16.39 -2.55 -7.45
CA ARG A 166 -15.25 -2.33 -8.33
C ARG A 166 -15.01 -0.82 -8.51
N VAL A 167 -13.75 -0.45 -8.76
CA VAL A 167 -13.39 0.89 -9.21
C VAL A 167 -14.14 1.18 -10.51
N SER A 168 -14.98 2.21 -10.53
CA SER A 168 -15.92 2.50 -11.62
C SER A 168 -15.34 3.44 -12.69
N ILE A 169 -14.17 4.04 -12.46
CA ILE A 169 -13.48 4.89 -13.42
C ILE A 169 -12.59 4.06 -14.35
N THR A 170 -12.44 4.49 -15.59
CA THR A 170 -11.65 3.76 -16.60
C THR A 170 -10.14 3.86 -16.33
N PRO A 171 -9.32 2.93 -16.85
CA PRO A 171 -7.86 2.98 -16.72
C PRO A 171 -7.26 4.30 -17.20
N THR A 172 -7.76 4.83 -18.31
CA THR A 172 -7.31 6.13 -18.84
C THR A 172 -7.63 7.27 -17.90
N GLN A 173 -8.82 7.30 -17.31
CA GLN A 173 -9.20 8.30 -16.31
C GLN A 173 -8.35 8.18 -15.04
N ILE A 174 -8.09 6.96 -14.54
CA ILE A 174 -7.19 6.74 -13.39
C ILE A 174 -5.82 7.35 -13.67
N LYS A 175 -5.22 7.00 -14.82
CA LYS A 175 -3.92 7.53 -15.25
C LYS A 175 -3.93 9.05 -15.32
N THR A 176 -4.86 9.63 -16.07
CA THR A 176 -4.88 11.08 -16.37
C THR A 176 -5.05 11.91 -15.09
N ARG A 177 -6.03 11.58 -14.24
CA ARG A 177 -6.24 12.34 -13.00
C ARG A 177 -5.08 12.20 -12.03
N PHE A 178 -4.46 11.01 -11.95
CA PHE A 178 -3.30 10.78 -11.11
C PHE A 178 -2.08 11.57 -11.61
N MET A 179 -1.78 11.51 -12.90
CA MET A 179 -0.66 12.26 -13.48
C MET A 179 -0.81 13.77 -13.28
N ASN A 180 -2.02 14.32 -13.45
CA ASN A 180 -2.30 15.74 -13.18
C ASN A 180 -2.08 16.11 -11.71
N SER A 181 -2.38 15.21 -10.77
CA SER A 181 -2.15 15.44 -9.34
C SER A 181 -0.68 15.46 -8.92
N LEU A 182 0.21 14.96 -9.77
CA LEU A 182 1.66 14.94 -9.53
C LEU A 182 2.37 16.21 -9.99
N GLN A 183 1.72 17.05 -10.78
CA GLN A 183 2.26 18.34 -11.19
C GLN A 183 2.29 19.29 -10.00
#